data_665b950e78a97b0136beeec797baa6ab
#
_entry.id   665b950e78a97b0136beeec797baa6ab
#
_cell.length_a   1.000
_cell.length_b   1.000
_cell.length_c   1.000
_cell.angle_alpha   90.00
_cell.angle_beta   90.00
_cell.angle_gamma   90.00
#
_symmetry.space_group_name_H-M   'P 1'
#
loop_
_entity.id
_entity.type
_entity.pdbx_description
1 polymer ?
#
loop_
_entity_poly.entity_id
_entity_poly.type
_entity_poly.pdbx_seq_one_letter_code
_entity_poly.pdbx_strand_id
1 'polypeptide(L)'
;MTYGDKTAVDGLSLSVAEGSITAVLGPNGAGKTTTLETCEGYRRPQQGTVRVLGLDPIADRKQLLPRIGVMLQGQGAWSGVRAMEMLKHIARLHAHPLDVDYLAERLGLGECGRTPYRRLSGGQQQRLGLAMALVGRPELVFVDEPTAGMDPQGRRTTWELLRELRTDGVTVVLTTHYLEEAEELADQVHIIDRGRMIASGSPLELTRGGATATVRLVVTKPFPPGARESLRQALGEDTEVTLLDERSMRVTGKADPTTLAKVSRWCEENEVLPESLTLGRRSLEDVFLDLTGELHLTDGVEHV
;
A
#
# COMPACT_ATOMS: atom_id res chain seq x y z
N MET A 1 -1.32 3.70 -21.66
CA MET A 1 -0.15 2.87 -22.00
C MET A 1 -0.62 1.44 -22.23
N THR A 2 -0.31 0.89 -23.41
CA THR A 2 -0.80 -0.43 -23.84
C THR A 2 0.37 -1.32 -24.21
N TYR A 3 0.32 -2.59 -23.81
CA TYR A 3 1.32 -3.64 -24.08
C TYR A 3 0.62 -4.80 -24.77
N GLY A 4 0.84 -4.95 -26.09
CA GLY A 4 0.03 -5.87 -26.89
C GLY A 4 -1.45 -5.49 -26.78
N ASP A 5 -2.27 -6.45 -26.36
CA ASP A 5 -3.71 -6.25 -26.20
C ASP A 5 -4.13 -5.74 -24.81
N LYS A 6 -3.17 -5.59 -23.88
CA LYS A 6 -3.45 -5.18 -22.49
C LYS A 6 -3.16 -3.69 -22.30
N THR A 7 -4.19 -2.90 -21.97
CA THR A 7 -4.04 -1.51 -21.52
C THR A 7 -3.71 -1.49 -20.03
N ALA A 8 -2.50 -1.05 -19.68
CA ALA A 8 -2.04 -0.96 -18.31
C ALA A 8 -2.36 0.39 -17.65
N VAL A 9 -2.35 1.48 -18.44
CA VAL A 9 -2.73 2.83 -17.97
C VAL A 9 -3.60 3.49 -19.03
N ASP A 10 -4.79 3.93 -18.63
CA ASP A 10 -5.82 4.48 -19.50
C ASP A 10 -6.35 5.81 -18.95
N GLY A 11 -5.82 6.92 -19.46
CA GLY A 11 -6.25 8.27 -19.09
C GLY A 11 -6.04 8.62 -17.62
N LEU A 12 -5.04 8.03 -16.97
CA LEU A 12 -4.72 8.30 -15.57
C LEU A 12 -4.08 9.68 -15.43
N SER A 13 -4.66 10.52 -14.57
CA SER A 13 -4.08 11.80 -14.13
C SER A 13 -3.96 11.81 -12.62
N LEU A 14 -2.79 12.11 -12.11
CA LEU A 14 -2.54 12.23 -10.66
C LEU A 14 -1.58 13.38 -10.38
N SER A 15 -1.61 13.89 -9.18
CA SER A 15 -0.66 14.87 -8.67
C SER A 15 -0.18 14.47 -7.28
N VAL A 16 1.06 14.81 -6.97
CA VAL A 16 1.70 14.55 -5.69
C VAL A 16 2.17 15.89 -5.13
N ALA A 17 1.77 16.20 -3.91
CA ALA A 17 2.21 17.41 -3.24
C ALA A 17 3.65 17.24 -2.72
N GLU A 18 4.45 18.29 -2.79
CA GLU A 18 5.81 18.30 -2.25
C GLU A 18 5.78 18.12 -0.72
N GLY A 19 6.72 17.35 -0.18
CA GLY A 19 6.83 17.06 1.24
C GLY A 19 5.67 16.21 1.82
N SER A 20 4.94 15.50 0.96
CA SER A 20 3.84 14.63 1.36
C SER A 20 4.14 13.16 1.08
N ILE A 21 3.38 12.28 1.73
CA ILE A 21 3.31 10.85 1.41
C ILE A 21 2.06 10.61 0.58
N THR A 22 2.23 10.16 -0.66
CA THR A 22 1.13 9.77 -1.55
C THR A 22 1.16 8.26 -1.79
N ALA A 23 0.06 7.59 -1.48
CA ALA A 23 -0.11 6.17 -1.73
C ALA A 23 -0.91 5.92 -3.01
N VAL A 24 -0.41 5.02 -3.86
CA VAL A 24 -1.11 4.53 -5.05
C VAL A 24 -1.58 3.10 -4.77
N LEU A 25 -2.87 2.92 -4.60
CA LEU A 25 -3.53 1.67 -4.29
C LEU A 25 -4.19 1.05 -5.53
N GLY A 26 -4.33 -0.25 -5.55
CA GLY A 26 -5.06 -0.96 -6.60
C GLY A 26 -4.74 -2.45 -6.62
N PRO A 27 -5.58 -3.28 -7.24
CA PRO A 27 -5.32 -4.71 -7.36
C PRO A 27 -4.08 -4.99 -8.21
N ASN A 28 -3.65 -6.26 -8.22
CA ASN A 28 -2.56 -6.69 -9.08
C ASN A 28 -2.93 -6.49 -10.55
N GLY A 29 -2.03 -5.83 -11.29
CA GLY A 29 -2.27 -5.49 -12.69
C GLY A 29 -3.10 -4.22 -12.93
N ALA A 30 -3.45 -3.45 -11.90
CA ALA A 30 -4.16 -2.18 -12.01
C ALA A 30 -3.35 -1.06 -12.70
N GLY A 31 -2.03 -1.24 -12.90
CA GLY A 31 -1.16 -0.25 -13.54
C GLY A 31 -0.26 0.52 -12.58
N LYS A 32 -0.21 0.17 -11.28
CA LYS A 32 0.62 0.84 -10.25
C LYS A 32 2.09 0.96 -10.67
N THR A 33 2.76 -0.18 -10.85
CA THR A 33 4.18 -0.24 -11.24
C THR A 33 4.43 0.46 -12.57
N THR A 34 3.56 0.28 -13.56
CA THR A 34 3.69 1.01 -14.85
C THR A 34 3.62 2.52 -14.68
N THR A 35 2.76 3.00 -13.79
CA THR A 35 2.64 4.43 -13.48
C THR A 35 3.91 4.94 -12.80
N LEU A 36 4.42 4.25 -11.78
CA LEU A 36 5.68 4.61 -11.12
C LEU A 36 6.86 4.58 -12.09
N GLU A 37 7.05 3.49 -12.82
CA GLU A 37 8.13 3.37 -13.81
C GLU A 37 8.10 4.49 -14.88
N THR A 38 6.90 5.02 -15.17
CA THR A 38 6.75 6.17 -16.07
C THR A 38 7.21 7.46 -15.39
N CYS A 39 6.89 7.66 -14.12
CA CYS A 39 7.37 8.79 -13.33
C CYS A 39 8.89 8.73 -13.08
N GLU A 40 9.44 7.55 -12.89
CA GLU A 40 10.89 7.30 -12.71
C GLU A 40 11.70 7.47 -14.01
N GLY A 41 11.01 7.59 -15.16
CA GLY A 41 11.64 7.73 -16.46
C GLY A 41 12.18 6.43 -17.06
N TYR A 42 11.71 5.26 -16.57
CA TYR A 42 12.00 3.97 -17.22
C TYR A 42 11.11 3.72 -18.42
N ARG A 43 9.94 4.37 -18.47
CA ARG A 43 8.96 4.21 -19.55
C ARG A 43 8.53 5.58 -20.09
N ARG A 44 8.38 5.66 -21.40
CA ARG A 44 7.81 6.84 -22.05
C ARG A 44 6.30 6.68 -22.17
N PRO A 45 5.49 7.66 -21.71
CA PRO A 45 4.04 7.60 -21.93
C PRO A 45 3.74 7.64 -23.44
N GLN A 46 2.80 6.83 -23.89
CA GLN A 46 2.36 6.83 -25.29
C GLN A 46 1.52 8.07 -25.60
N GLN A 47 0.81 8.59 -24.61
CA GLN A 47 0.01 9.83 -24.68
C GLN A 47 0.08 10.55 -23.33
N GLY A 48 -0.19 11.84 -23.32
CA GLY A 48 -0.13 12.66 -22.12
C GLY A 48 1.30 13.12 -21.79
N THR A 49 1.46 13.70 -20.60
CA THR A 49 2.71 14.28 -20.11
C THR A 49 2.97 13.86 -18.67
N VAL A 50 4.24 13.71 -18.33
CA VAL A 50 4.69 13.47 -16.95
C VAL A 50 5.69 14.55 -16.57
N ARG A 51 5.55 15.08 -15.36
CA ARG A 51 6.50 15.97 -14.74
C ARG A 51 6.82 15.47 -13.33
N VAL A 52 8.09 15.41 -13.02
CA VAL A 52 8.60 15.00 -11.70
C VAL A 52 9.57 16.07 -11.23
N LEU A 53 9.29 16.70 -10.09
CA LEU A 53 10.01 17.88 -9.62
C LEU A 53 10.12 18.98 -10.69
N GLY A 54 9.05 19.14 -11.51
CA GLY A 54 9.00 20.08 -12.64
C GLY A 54 9.71 19.64 -13.93
N LEU A 55 10.44 18.52 -13.91
CA LEU A 55 11.27 18.00 -14.98
C LEU A 55 10.55 16.90 -15.78
N ASP A 56 10.88 16.76 -17.06
CA ASP A 56 10.50 15.59 -17.87
C ASP A 56 11.41 14.40 -17.49
N PRO A 57 10.86 13.28 -16.99
CA PRO A 57 11.70 12.20 -16.46
C PRO A 57 12.59 11.50 -17.51
N ILE A 58 12.33 11.72 -18.79
CA ILE A 58 13.15 11.15 -19.89
C ILE A 58 14.05 12.21 -20.49
N ALA A 59 13.49 13.37 -20.85
CA ALA A 59 14.28 14.44 -21.50
C ALA A 59 15.29 15.06 -20.52
N ASP A 60 14.90 15.28 -19.28
CA ASP A 60 15.72 15.93 -18.25
C ASP A 60 16.34 14.90 -17.27
N ARG A 61 16.47 13.63 -17.71
CA ARG A 61 16.92 12.51 -16.86
C ARG A 61 18.19 12.79 -16.05
N LYS A 62 19.18 13.46 -16.66
CA LYS A 62 20.45 13.78 -15.98
C LYS A 62 20.29 14.73 -14.80
N GLN A 63 19.29 15.63 -14.87
CA GLN A 63 18.99 16.58 -13.80
C GLN A 63 18.08 15.93 -12.73
N LEU A 64 17.22 15.01 -13.14
CA LEU A 64 16.26 14.37 -12.26
C LEU A 64 16.88 13.26 -11.40
N LEU A 65 17.68 12.36 -12.00
CA LEU A 65 18.20 11.17 -11.29
C LEU A 65 18.94 11.46 -9.97
N PRO A 66 19.75 12.53 -9.85
CA PRO A 66 20.40 12.84 -8.57
C PRO A 66 19.44 13.30 -7.47
N ARG A 67 18.20 13.68 -7.83
CA ARG A 67 17.20 14.24 -6.92
C ARG A 67 16.14 13.23 -6.49
N ILE A 68 16.09 12.06 -7.11
CA ILE A 68 15.11 11.01 -6.80
C ILE A 68 15.78 9.76 -6.26
N GLY A 69 15.10 9.09 -5.36
CA GLY A 69 15.40 7.72 -4.92
C GLY A 69 14.37 6.77 -5.50
N VAL A 70 14.80 5.56 -5.87
CA VAL A 70 13.89 4.54 -6.39
C VAL A 70 14.16 3.22 -5.71
N MET A 71 13.14 2.67 -5.08
CA MET A 71 13.13 1.33 -4.51
C MET A 71 12.29 0.43 -5.41
N LEU A 72 12.96 -0.42 -6.18
CA LEU A 72 12.33 -1.35 -7.12
C LEU A 72 11.83 -2.61 -6.42
N GLN A 73 10.68 -3.13 -6.86
CA GLN A 73 10.16 -4.41 -6.39
C GLN A 73 11.06 -5.57 -6.87
N GLY A 74 11.68 -6.28 -5.93
CA GLY A 74 12.35 -7.57 -6.13
C GLY A 74 13.53 -7.64 -7.12
N GLN A 75 13.95 -6.51 -7.73
CA GLN A 75 15.01 -6.49 -8.73
C GLN A 75 15.95 -5.28 -8.57
N GLY A 76 17.18 -5.41 -9.06
CA GLY A 76 18.15 -4.30 -9.08
C GLY A 76 19.38 -4.52 -8.21
N ALA A 77 19.41 -5.59 -7.41
CA ALA A 77 20.54 -5.92 -6.55
C ALA A 77 21.39 -7.07 -7.12
N TRP A 78 22.69 -6.95 -7.04
CA TRP A 78 23.61 -8.00 -7.48
C TRP A 78 23.58 -9.18 -6.50
N SER A 79 23.08 -10.32 -6.93
CA SER A 79 22.76 -11.49 -6.09
C SER A 79 23.92 -12.00 -5.24
N GLY A 80 25.17 -11.87 -5.71
CA GLY A 80 26.40 -12.33 -5.02
C GLY A 80 27.07 -11.29 -4.14
N VAL A 81 26.69 -10.02 -4.22
CA VAL A 81 27.32 -8.92 -3.47
C VAL A 81 26.75 -8.86 -2.05
N ARG A 82 27.57 -8.53 -1.07
CA ARG A 82 27.14 -8.38 0.32
C ARG A 82 26.34 -7.10 0.51
N ALA A 83 25.37 -7.12 1.43
CA ALA A 83 24.46 -6.00 1.67
C ALA A 83 25.19 -4.67 1.88
N MET A 84 26.15 -4.62 2.81
CA MET A 84 26.89 -3.39 3.10
C MET A 84 27.84 -2.96 1.98
N GLU A 85 28.41 -3.90 1.23
CA GLU A 85 29.25 -3.58 0.08
C GLU A 85 28.42 -2.91 -1.03
N MET A 86 27.19 -3.41 -1.23
CA MET A 86 26.25 -2.84 -2.20
C MET A 86 25.82 -1.43 -1.80
N LEU A 87 25.41 -1.23 -0.55
CA LEU A 87 25.02 0.09 -0.05
C LEU A 87 26.19 1.09 -0.14
N LYS A 88 27.40 0.70 0.25
CA LYS A 88 28.61 1.52 0.10
C LYS A 88 28.94 1.82 -1.35
N HIS A 89 28.67 0.88 -2.26
CA HIS A 89 28.89 1.12 -3.70
C HIS A 89 27.91 2.17 -4.24
N ILE A 90 26.62 2.05 -3.92
CA ILE A 90 25.61 3.04 -4.35
C ILE A 90 25.91 4.42 -3.74
N ALA A 91 26.29 4.49 -2.46
CA ALA A 91 26.67 5.74 -1.81
C ALA A 91 27.78 6.50 -2.57
N ARG A 92 28.78 5.77 -3.11
CA ARG A 92 29.90 6.37 -3.88
C ARG A 92 29.47 6.99 -5.22
N LEU A 93 28.28 6.69 -5.71
CA LEU A 93 27.73 7.29 -6.95
C LEU A 93 27.13 8.66 -6.69
N HIS A 94 26.94 9.06 -5.43
CA HIS A 94 26.35 10.33 -5.04
C HIS A 94 27.40 11.29 -4.50
N ALA A 95 27.27 12.59 -4.78
CA ALA A 95 28.20 13.61 -4.35
C ALA A 95 28.18 13.83 -2.82
N HIS A 96 27.00 13.76 -2.23
CA HIS A 96 26.75 14.02 -0.80
C HIS A 96 25.85 12.94 -0.19
N PRO A 97 26.32 11.66 -0.12
CA PRO A 97 25.48 10.58 0.39
C PRO A 97 25.18 10.76 1.88
N LEU A 98 24.09 10.13 2.34
CA LEU A 98 23.87 9.89 3.76
C LEU A 98 24.96 8.96 4.30
N ASP A 99 25.19 9.04 5.62
CA ASP A 99 26.07 8.11 6.29
C ASP A 99 25.53 6.68 6.16
N VAL A 100 26.36 5.80 5.60
CA VAL A 100 25.96 4.42 5.31
C VAL A 100 25.77 3.59 6.57
N ASP A 101 26.58 3.84 7.59
CA ASP A 101 26.51 3.10 8.85
C ASP A 101 25.26 3.56 9.65
N TYR A 102 24.93 4.86 9.62
CA TYR A 102 23.68 5.39 10.16
C TYR A 102 22.45 4.75 9.49
N LEU A 103 22.41 4.70 8.15
CA LEU A 103 21.30 4.06 7.43
C LEU A 103 21.21 2.56 7.75
N ALA A 104 22.34 1.89 7.85
CA ALA A 104 22.40 0.47 8.18
C ALA A 104 21.87 0.18 9.58
N GLU A 105 22.24 1.00 10.56
CA GLU A 105 21.72 0.91 11.93
C GLU A 105 20.23 1.18 11.97
N ARG A 106 19.77 2.26 11.35
CA ARG A 106 18.38 2.70 11.35
C ARG A 106 17.43 1.67 10.73
N LEU A 107 17.90 0.95 9.71
CA LEU A 107 17.17 -0.09 9.00
C LEU A 107 17.46 -1.51 9.49
N GLY A 108 18.23 -1.67 10.57
CA GLY A 108 18.56 -2.98 11.14
C GLY A 108 19.33 -3.90 10.16
N LEU A 109 20.23 -3.31 9.36
CA LEU A 109 21.05 -4.05 8.39
C LEU A 109 22.39 -4.52 8.97
N GLY A 110 22.73 -4.11 10.20
CA GLY A 110 24.04 -4.42 10.82
C GLY A 110 24.33 -5.92 10.91
N GLU A 111 23.34 -6.72 11.31
CA GLU A 111 23.49 -8.17 11.47
C GLU A 111 23.67 -8.90 10.13
N CYS A 112 23.11 -8.39 9.05
CA CYS A 112 23.15 -9.02 7.72
C CYS A 112 24.18 -8.40 6.77
N GLY A 113 24.96 -7.41 7.21
CA GLY A 113 25.88 -6.64 6.38
C GLY A 113 26.92 -7.44 5.60
N ARG A 114 27.33 -8.60 6.12
CA ARG A 114 28.25 -9.54 5.46
C ARG A 114 27.54 -10.61 4.62
N THR A 115 26.22 -10.66 4.67
CA THR A 115 25.41 -11.66 3.96
C THR A 115 25.24 -11.26 2.50
N PRO A 116 25.49 -12.18 1.53
CA PRO A 116 25.19 -11.93 0.13
C PRO A 116 23.68 -11.68 -0.10
N TYR A 117 23.32 -10.77 -1.00
CA TYR A 117 21.94 -10.37 -1.26
C TYR A 117 20.98 -11.55 -1.41
N ARG A 118 21.37 -12.58 -2.20
CA ARG A 118 20.56 -13.78 -2.44
C ARG A 118 20.22 -14.60 -1.19
N ARG A 119 20.91 -14.37 -0.07
CA ARG A 119 20.71 -15.07 1.21
C ARG A 119 19.99 -14.21 2.25
N LEU A 120 19.68 -12.97 1.92
CA LEU A 120 18.87 -12.10 2.75
C LEU A 120 17.42 -12.60 2.76
N SER A 121 16.74 -12.45 3.90
CA SER A 121 15.29 -12.61 3.94
C SER A 121 14.61 -11.53 3.09
N GLY A 122 13.35 -11.74 2.69
CA GLY A 122 12.57 -10.75 1.94
C GLY A 122 12.57 -9.38 2.63
N GLY A 123 12.30 -9.36 3.93
CA GLY A 123 12.31 -8.10 4.71
C GLY A 123 13.70 -7.45 4.79
N GLN A 124 14.79 -8.23 4.83
CA GLN A 124 16.15 -7.67 4.75
C GLN A 124 16.46 -7.09 3.37
N GLN A 125 15.99 -7.73 2.31
CA GLN A 125 16.13 -7.22 0.95
C GLN A 125 15.36 -5.91 0.76
N GLN A 126 14.14 -5.82 1.28
CA GLN A 126 13.34 -4.59 1.24
C GLN A 126 14.01 -3.44 2.01
N ARG A 127 14.48 -3.69 3.22
CA ARG A 127 15.20 -2.67 4.01
C ARG A 127 16.49 -2.21 3.35
N LEU A 128 17.22 -3.11 2.70
CA LEU A 128 18.41 -2.75 1.91
C LEU A 128 18.01 -1.92 0.67
N GLY A 129 16.93 -2.29 -0.03
CA GLY A 129 16.38 -1.54 -1.17
C GLY A 129 16.02 -0.11 -0.77
N LEU A 130 15.35 0.05 0.36
CA LEU A 130 15.02 1.36 0.91
C LEU A 130 16.28 2.16 1.28
N ALA A 131 17.28 1.54 1.93
CA ALA A 131 18.55 2.21 2.22
C ALA A 131 19.24 2.70 0.95
N MET A 132 19.25 1.89 -0.11
CA MET A 132 19.84 2.27 -1.40
C MET A 132 19.09 3.41 -2.07
N ALA A 133 17.76 3.47 -1.95
CA ALA A 133 16.95 4.55 -2.48
C ALA A 133 17.19 5.88 -1.73
N LEU A 134 17.49 5.81 -0.43
CA LEU A 134 17.64 6.99 0.42
C LEU A 134 19.06 7.54 0.50
N VAL A 135 20.08 6.70 0.24
CA VAL A 135 21.48 7.06 0.46
C VAL A 135 21.94 8.32 -0.29
N GLY A 136 21.31 8.62 -1.41
CA GLY A 136 21.59 9.81 -2.24
C GLY A 136 21.01 11.13 -1.72
N ARG A 137 20.31 11.17 -0.59
CA ARG A 137 19.55 12.32 -0.08
C ARG A 137 18.52 12.84 -1.09
N PRO A 138 17.58 12.01 -1.54
CA PRO A 138 16.61 12.40 -2.54
C PRO A 138 15.62 13.46 -2.02
N GLU A 139 15.11 14.30 -2.91
CA GLU A 139 13.97 15.20 -2.67
C GLU A 139 12.64 14.46 -2.81
N LEU A 140 12.63 13.40 -3.62
CA LEU A 140 11.48 12.53 -3.87
C LEU A 140 11.93 11.07 -3.90
N VAL A 141 11.22 10.20 -3.20
CA VAL A 141 11.46 8.76 -3.24
C VAL A 141 10.24 8.00 -3.75
N PHE A 142 10.46 7.11 -4.72
CA PHE A 142 9.49 6.13 -5.17
C PHE A 142 9.76 4.81 -4.46
N VAL A 143 8.73 4.24 -3.84
CA VAL A 143 8.83 3.00 -3.06
C VAL A 143 7.74 2.03 -3.49
N ASP A 144 8.16 0.97 -4.19
CA ASP A 144 7.22 -0.06 -4.65
C ASP A 144 7.13 -1.16 -3.60
N GLU A 145 5.96 -1.26 -2.94
CA GLU A 145 5.63 -2.22 -1.89
C GLU A 145 6.68 -2.31 -0.75
N PRO A 146 6.96 -1.21 -0.03
CA PRO A 146 8.11 -1.11 0.88
C PRO A 146 8.13 -2.12 2.02
N THR A 147 6.97 -2.63 2.44
CA THR A 147 6.86 -3.53 3.60
C THR A 147 6.48 -4.97 3.23
N ALA A 148 6.45 -5.30 1.93
CA ALA A 148 6.14 -6.65 1.47
C ALA A 148 7.10 -7.68 2.07
N GLY A 149 6.55 -8.76 2.66
CA GLY A 149 7.35 -9.83 3.27
C GLY A 149 8.08 -9.45 4.55
N MET A 150 7.78 -8.29 5.16
CA MET A 150 8.31 -7.92 6.47
C MET A 150 7.44 -8.46 7.61
N ASP A 151 8.09 -8.78 8.72
CA ASP A 151 7.40 -9.02 9.98
C ASP A 151 6.75 -7.72 10.52
N PRO A 152 5.83 -7.80 11.50
CA PRO A 152 5.16 -6.61 12.04
C PRO A 152 6.12 -5.55 12.60
N GLN A 153 7.23 -5.97 13.19
CA GLN A 153 8.22 -5.05 13.74
C GLN A 153 8.98 -4.31 12.62
N GLY A 154 9.44 -5.04 11.60
CA GLY A 154 10.09 -4.44 10.43
C GLY A 154 9.20 -3.47 9.68
N ARG A 155 7.89 -3.79 9.56
CA ARG A 155 6.89 -2.91 8.96
C ARG A 155 6.77 -1.60 9.73
N ARG A 156 6.62 -1.64 11.06
CA ARG A 156 6.55 -0.44 11.92
C ARG A 156 7.79 0.44 11.79
N THR A 157 8.99 -0.15 11.84
CA THR A 157 10.25 0.59 11.67
C THR A 157 10.32 1.28 10.29
N THR A 158 9.86 0.60 9.24
CA THR A 158 9.79 1.20 7.90
C THR A 158 8.80 2.36 7.85
N TRP A 159 7.63 2.23 8.46
CA TRP A 159 6.64 3.31 8.54
C TRP A 159 7.15 4.53 9.31
N GLU A 160 7.83 4.30 10.43
CA GLU A 160 8.48 5.38 11.20
C GLU A 160 9.48 6.15 10.34
N LEU A 161 10.35 5.42 9.61
CA LEU A 161 11.32 6.05 8.72
C LEU A 161 10.64 6.87 7.60
N LEU A 162 9.57 6.35 6.97
CA LEU A 162 8.86 7.08 5.93
C LEU A 162 8.21 8.37 6.49
N ARG A 163 7.68 8.33 7.72
CA ARG A 163 7.17 9.54 8.41
C ARG A 163 8.27 10.55 8.73
N GLU A 164 9.46 10.07 9.13
CA GLU A 164 10.62 10.94 9.35
C GLU A 164 11.04 11.64 8.06
N LEU A 165 11.15 10.91 6.95
CA LEU A 165 11.47 11.48 5.64
C LEU A 165 10.50 12.60 5.26
N ARG A 166 9.19 12.38 5.45
CA ARG A 166 8.17 13.40 5.23
C ARG A 166 8.39 14.62 6.13
N THR A 167 8.71 14.41 7.40
CA THR A 167 8.98 15.49 8.36
C THR A 167 10.20 16.32 7.95
N ASP A 168 11.18 15.66 7.33
CA ASP A 168 12.38 16.29 6.77
C ASP A 168 12.12 16.95 5.39
N GLY A 169 10.86 16.96 4.92
CA GLY A 169 10.46 17.58 3.66
C GLY A 169 10.64 16.73 2.42
N VAL A 170 11.03 15.45 2.57
CA VAL A 170 11.15 14.52 1.44
C VAL A 170 9.76 14.08 0.98
N THR A 171 9.50 14.15 -0.31
CA THR A 171 8.28 13.63 -0.91
C THR A 171 8.37 12.12 -1.08
N VAL A 172 7.30 11.41 -0.72
CA VAL A 172 7.24 9.95 -0.83
C VAL A 172 6.06 9.56 -1.73
N VAL A 173 6.33 8.76 -2.75
CA VAL A 173 5.29 8.10 -3.54
C VAL A 173 5.45 6.61 -3.34
N LEU A 174 4.44 5.97 -2.75
CA LEU A 174 4.49 4.53 -2.50
C LEU A 174 3.35 3.81 -3.22
N THR A 175 3.62 2.59 -3.67
CA THR A 175 2.57 1.64 -3.99
C THR A 175 2.44 0.66 -2.85
N THR A 176 1.24 0.22 -2.59
CA THR A 176 1.00 -0.85 -1.65
C THR A 176 -0.30 -1.58 -1.99
N HIS A 177 -0.39 -2.83 -1.58
CA HIS A 177 -1.63 -3.58 -1.52
C HIS A 177 -2.14 -3.68 -0.06
N TYR A 178 -1.38 -3.20 0.91
CA TYR A 178 -1.79 -3.11 2.32
C TYR A 178 -2.50 -1.80 2.56
N LEU A 179 -3.82 -1.85 2.70
CA LEU A 179 -4.67 -0.67 2.93
C LEU A 179 -4.36 0.02 4.26
N GLU A 180 -4.02 -0.78 5.29
CA GLU A 180 -3.56 -0.27 6.59
C GLU A 180 -2.32 0.64 6.44
N GLU A 181 -1.37 0.28 5.57
CA GLU A 181 -0.18 1.09 5.29
C GLU A 181 -0.54 2.46 4.73
N ALA A 182 -1.49 2.50 3.80
CA ALA A 182 -1.98 3.76 3.23
C ALA A 182 -2.77 4.59 4.25
N GLU A 183 -3.59 3.96 5.10
CA GLU A 183 -4.30 4.64 6.19
C GLU A 183 -3.35 5.30 7.18
N GLU A 184 -2.28 4.60 7.54
CA GLU A 184 -1.33 5.02 8.55
C GLU A 184 -0.32 6.06 8.06
N LEU A 185 0.04 6.03 6.77
CA LEU A 185 1.15 6.83 6.25
C LEU A 185 0.71 7.98 5.35
N ALA A 186 -0.30 7.76 4.50
CA ALA A 186 -0.54 8.65 3.38
C ALA A 186 -1.27 9.94 3.77
N ASP A 187 -0.81 11.06 3.24
CA ASP A 187 -1.56 12.31 3.21
C ASP A 187 -2.60 12.29 2.10
N GLN A 188 -2.27 11.61 0.98
CA GLN A 188 -3.11 11.47 -0.19
C GLN A 188 -3.09 10.02 -0.67
N VAL A 189 -4.26 9.50 -1.04
CA VAL A 189 -4.44 8.17 -1.59
C VAL A 189 -5.06 8.29 -2.98
N HIS A 190 -4.47 7.57 -3.93
CA HIS A 190 -5.00 7.39 -5.26
C HIS A 190 -5.36 5.92 -5.45
N ILE A 191 -6.65 5.61 -5.59
CA ILE A 191 -7.11 4.25 -5.87
C ILE A 191 -7.23 4.09 -7.38
N ILE A 192 -6.52 3.13 -7.94
CA ILE A 192 -6.54 2.85 -9.37
C ILE A 192 -7.02 1.42 -9.63
N ASP A 193 -7.83 1.26 -10.66
CA ASP A 193 -8.24 -0.03 -11.19
C ASP A 193 -8.24 0.00 -12.71
N ARG A 194 -7.78 -1.09 -13.34
CA ARG A 194 -7.69 -1.25 -14.80
C ARG A 194 -7.09 -0.04 -15.53
N GLY A 195 -6.07 0.55 -14.92
CA GLY A 195 -5.35 1.71 -15.48
C GLY A 195 -6.04 3.05 -15.32
N ARG A 196 -7.15 3.14 -14.58
CA ARG A 196 -7.92 4.37 -14.36
C ARG A 196 -7.95 4.77 -12.89
N MET A 197 -8.03 6.06 -12.62
CA MET A 197 -8.31 6.58 -11.29
C MET A 197 -9.79 6.34 -10.95
N ILE A 198 -10.06 5.62 -9.86
CA ILE A 198 -11.43 5.38 -9.39
C ILE A 198 -11.78 6.21 -8.16
N ALA A 199 -10.80 6.55 -7.32
CA ALA A 199 -10.99 7.49 -6.21
C ALA A 199 -9.66 8.18 -5.86
N SER A 200 -9.75 9.38 -5.30
CA SER A 200 -8.60 10.16 -4.84
C SER A 200 -9.03 11.07 -3.70
N GLY A 201 -8.24 11.12 -2.63
CA GLY A 201 -8.50 11.94 -1.46
C GLY A 201 -7.55 11.56 -0.32
N SER A 202 -7.57 12.32 0.77
CA SER A 202 -6.92 11.86 2.01
C SER A 202 -7.63 10.60 2.53
N PRO A 203 -6.96 9.75 3.33
CA PRO A 203 -7.61 8.60 3.96
C PRO A 203 -8.90 9.00 4.68
N LEU A 204 -8.87 10.14 5.37
CA LEU A 204 -10.02 10.66 6.09
C LEU A 204 -11.18 11.08 5.16
N GLU A 205 -10.90 11.71 4.02
CA GLU A 205 -11.92 12.10 3.04
C GLU A 205 -12.55 10.88 2.38
N LEU A 206 -11.74 9.90 1.98
CA LEU A 206 -12.21 8.68 1.35
C LEU A 206 -13.09 7.85 2.29
N THR A 207 -12.75 7.81 3.57
CA THR A 207 -13.52 7.07 4.58
C THR A 207 -14.74 7.85 5.11
N ARG A 208 -14.80 9.18 4.96
CA ARG A 208 -15.94 10.03 5.35
C ARG A 208 -17.16 9.94 4.43
N GLY A 209 -17.03 9.43 3.22
CA GLY A 209 -18.08 9.42 2.19
C GLY A 209 -19.32 8.58 2.48
N GLY A 210 -19.46 8.04 3.68
CA GLY A 210 -20.67 7.45 4.23
C GLY A 210 -20.70 7.71 5.73
N ALA A 211 -21.73 8.37 6.23
CA ALA A 211 -21.98 8.58 7.66
C ALA A 211 -22.27 7.26 8.42
N THR A 212 -21.72 6.16 7.96
CA THR A 212 -22.05 4.82 8.37
C THR A 212 -20.84 4.20 9.05
N ALA A 213 -20.93 4.05 10.37
CA ALA A 213 -20.07 3.11 11.06
C ALA A 213 -20.32 1.72 10.46
N THR A 214 -19.29 0.89 10.41
CA THR A 214 -19.37 -0.49 9.93
C THR A 214 -19.32 -1.45 11.12
N VAL A 215 -20.16 -2.49 11.09
CA VAL A 215 -20.02 -3.64 11.99
C VAL A 215 -19.43 -4.79 11.19
N ARG A 216 -18.25 -5.26 11.59
CA ARG A 216 -17.63 -6.46 11.02
C ARG A 216 -17.86 -7.63 11.96
N LEU A 217 -18.48 -8.69 11.44
CA LEU A 217 -18.71 -9.96 12.11
C LEU A 217 -17.81 -11.01 11.48
N VAL A 218 -16.91 -11.59 12.25
CA VAL A 218 -16.09 -12.76 11.87
C VAL A 218 -16.53 -13.94 12.73
N VAL A 219 -16.69 -15.10 12.10
CA VAL A 219 -17.20 -16.30 12.77
C VAL A 219 -16.23 -17.47 12.69
N THR A 220 -16.30 -18.38 13.65
CA THR A 220 -15.40 -19.54 13.75
C THR A 220 -15.63 -20.60 12.69
N LYS A 221 -16.84 -20.68 12.13
CA LYS A 221 -17.24 -21.64 11.08
C LYS A 221 -17.92 -20.90 9.93
N PRO A 222 -17.90 -21.42 8.69
CA PRO A 222 -18.63 -20.82 7.59
C PRO A 222 -20.09 -20.53 7.93
N PHE A 223 -20.59 -19.41 7.44
CA PHE A 223 -21.99 -19.04 7.63
C PHE A 223 -22.94 -20.07 7.01
N PRO A 224 -24.08 -20.33 7.64
CA PRO A 224 -25.11 -21.18 7.04
C PRO A 224 -25.68 -20.54 5.75
N PRO A 225 -26.23 -21.35 4.83
CA PRO A 225 -26.90 -20.82 3.63
C PRO A 225 -28.03 -19.85 4.02
N GLY A 226 -28.07 -18.69 3.32
CA GLY A 226 -29.08 -17.65 3.58
C GLY A 226 -28.77 -16.73 4.77
N ALA A 227 -27.65 -16.91 5.49
CA ALA A 227 -27.28 -16.11 6.65
C ALA A 227 -27.25 -14.60 6.37
N ARG A 228 -26.74 -14.19 5.20
CA ARG A 228 -26.71 -12.78 4.78
C ARG A 228 -28.09 -12.16 4.77
N GLU A 229 -29.04 -12.83 4.12
CA GLU A 229 -30.40 -12.31 3.97
C GLU A 229 -31.17 -12.33 5.31
N SER A 230 -30.98 -13.38 6.10
CA SER A 230 -31.51 -13.49 7.46
C SER A 230 -31.02 -12.36 8.37
N LEU A 231 -29.70 -12.08 8.33
CA LEU A 231 -29.12 -10.97 9.11
C LEU A 231 -29.65 -9.61 8.62
N ARG A 232 -29.77 -9.40 7.30
CA ARG A 232 -30.32 -8.18 6.72
C ARG A 232 -31.77 -7.94 7.21
N GLN A 233 -32.59 -8.99 7.23
CA GLN A 233 -33.97 -8.90 7.74
C GLN A 233 -34.04 -8.55 9.23
N ALA A 234 -33.14 -9.12 10.04
CA ALA A 234 -33.06 -8.83 11.48
C ALA A 234 -32.64 -7.38 11.77
N LEU A 235 -31.82 -6.79 10.89
CA LEU A 235 -31.28 -5.43 11.07
C LEU A 235 -32.25 -4.34 10.54
N GLY A 236 -33.03 -4.63 9.50
CA GLY A 236 -33.96 -3.70 8.87
C GLY A 236 -33.42 -3.05 7.58
N GLU A 237 -34.26 -2.23 6.93
CA GLU A 237 -34.01 -1.70 5.58
C GLU A 237 -32.89 -0.65 5.51
N ASP A 238 -32.57 0.01 6.62
CA ASP A 238 -31.52 1.05 6.69
C ASP A 238 -30.09 0.48 6.78
N THR A 239 -29.95 -0.85 6.68
CA THR A 239 -28.66 -1.53 6.78
C THR A 239 -28.39 -2.42 5.57
N GLU A 240 -27.17 -2.36 5.07
CA GLU A 240 -26.68 -3.25 4.04
C GLU A 240 -25.78 -4.31 4.66
N VAL A 241 -25.98 -5.58 4.28
CA VAL A 241 -25.16 -6.70 4.72
C VAL A 241 -24.41 -7.25 3.53
N THR A 242 -23.11 -7.19 3.57
CA THR A 242 -22.21 -7.72 2.54
C THR A 242 -21.46 -8.93 3.09
N LEU A 243 -21.51 -10.05 2.40
CA LEU A 243 -20.66 -11.22 2.69
C LEU A 243 -19.28 -10.93 2.10
N LEU A 244 -18.25 -10.87 2.93
CA LEU A 244 -16.88 -10.63 2.50
C LEU A 244 -16.19 -11.94 2.10
N ASP A 245 -16.39 -12.97 2.90
CA ASP A 245 -15.96 -14.35 2.64
C ASP A 245 -16.88 -15.33 3.38
N GLU A 246 -16.56 -16.63 3.37
CA GLU A 246 -17.38 -17.66 4.00
C GLU A 246 -17.56 -17.48 5.53
N ARG A 247 -16.69 -16.71 6.19
CA ARG A 247 -16.67 -16.48 7.65
C ARG A 247 -16.72 -15.02 8.06
N SER A 248 -16.81 -14.10 7.12
CA SER A 248 -16.79 -12.66 7.41
C SER A 248 -17.95 -11.95 6.75
N MET A 249 -18.72 -11.19 7.52
CA MET A 249 -19.77 -10.29 7.04
C MET A 249 -19.50 -8.86 7.49
N ARG A 250 -19.87 -7.92 6.65
CA ARG A 250 -19.86 -6.49 6.93
C ARG A 250 -21.28 -5.96 6.91
N VAL A 251 -21.63 -5.23 7.94
CA VAL A 251 -22.90 -4.49 8.04
C VAL A 251 -22.56 -3.01 7.91
N THR A 252 -23.12 -2.35 6.91
CA THR A 252 -23.02 -0.91 6.68
C THR A 252 -24.38 -0.26 6.89
N GLY A 253 -24.39 0.98 7.40
CA GLY A 253 -25.63 1.67 7.71
C GLY A 253 -25.53 2.44 9.03
N LYS A 254 -26.62 2.66 9.71
CA LYS A 254 -26.64 3.28 11.02
C LYS A 254 -26.12 2.28 12.06
N ALA A 255 -24.80 2.20 12.19
CA ALA A 255 -24.16 1.33 13.16
C ALA A 255 -24.03 2.06 14.50
N ASP A 256 -24.85 1.65 15.43
CA ASP A 256 -24.94 2.12 16.81
C ASP A 256 -24.92 0.92 17.78
N PRO A 257 -24.92 1.14 19.10
CA PRO A 257 -25.00 0.03 20.07
C PRO A 257 -26.20 -0.89 19.86
N THR A 258 -27.30 -0.37 19.28
CA THR A 258 -28.50 -1.17 18.98
C THR A 258 -28.24 -2.15 17.86
N THR A 259 -27.47 -1.73 16.84
CA THR A 259 -27.06 -2.60 15.72
C THR A 259 -26.17 -3.75 16.22
N LEU A 260 -25.20 -3.46 17.11
CA LEU A 260 -24.40 -4.51 17.75
C LEU A 260 -25.24 -5.52 18.52
N ALA A 261 -26.20 -5.02 19.31
CA ALA A 261 -27.10 -5.88 20.08
C ALA A 261 -27.96 -6.78 19.18
N LYS A 262 -28.45 -6.25 18.04
CA LYS A 262 -29.20 -7.02 17.04
C LYS A 262 -28.34 -8.08 16.38
N VAL A 263 -27.10 -7.75 15.98
CA VAL A 263 -26.16 -8.73 15.40
C VAL A 263 -25.83 -9.84 16.40
N SER A 264 -25.57 -9.49 17.65
CA SER A 264 -25.28 -10.48 18.72
C SER A 264 -26.48 -11.41 18.95
N ARG A 265 -27.69 -10.88 18.98
CA ARG A 265 -28.92 -11.67 19.13
C ARG A 265 -29.14 -12.59 17.94
N TRP A 266 -28.92 -12.07 16.71
CA TRP A 266 -29.01 -12.89 15.50
C TRP A 266 -28.00 -14.05 15.53
N CYS A 267 -26.78 -13.83 16.02
CA CYS A 267 -25.77 -14.88 16.20
C CYS A 267 -26.27 -15.97 17.17
N GLU A 268 -26.89 -15.59 18.29
CA GLU A 268 -27.47 -16.51 19.26
C GLU A 268 -28.61 -17.33 18.64
N GLU A 269 -29.56 -16.68 17.96
CA GLU A 269 -30.74 -17.32 17.36
C GLU A 269 -30.37 -18.28 16.19
N ASN A 270 -29.24 -18.06 15.51
CA ASN A 270 -28.79 -18.89 14.40
C ASN A 270 -27.63 -19.82 14.76
N GLU A 271 -27.30 -19.95 16.06
CA GLU A 271 -26.19 -20.77 16.55
C GLU A 271 -24.83 -20.45 15.91
N VAL A 272 -24.63 -19.18 15.53
CA VAL A 272 -23.39 -18.69 14.92
C VAL A 272 -22.48 -18.16 16.02
N LEU A 273 -21.30 -18.76 16.19
CA LEU A 273 -20.34 -18.32 17.19
C LEU A 273 -19.41 -17.23 16.61
N PRO A 274 -19.52 -15.97 17.07
CA PRO A 274 -18.62 -14.92 16.63
C PRO A 274 -17.21 -15.15 17.19
N GLU A 275 -16.21 -15.06 16.33
CA GLU A 275 -14.80 -14.94 16.70
C GLU A 275 -14.48 -13.49 17.04
N SER A 276 -14.99 -12.55 16.25
CA SER A 276 -14.94 -11.13 16.54
C SER A 276 -16.18 -10.40 16.05
N LEU A 277 -16.57 -9.36 16.80
CA LEU A 277 -17.64 -8.43 16.46
C LEU A 277 -17.12 -7.01 16.74
N THR A 278 -16.80 -6.29 15.68
CA THR A 278 -16.13 -4.98 15.76
C THR A 278 -17.05 -3.89 15.21
N LEU A 279 -17.24 -2.83 15.99
CA LEU A 279 -17.84 -1.59 15.52
C LEU A 279 -16.71 -0.62 15.23
N GLY A 280 -16.57 -0.21 13.97
CA GLY A 280 -15.54 0.69 13.52
C GLY A 280 -16.05 1.79 12.61
N ARG A 281 -15.20 2.75 12.33
CA ARG A 281 -15.43 3.67 11.20
C ARG A 281 -15.16 2.89 9.92
N ARG A 282 -15.74 3.35 8.82
CA ARG A 282 -15.42 2.83 7.49
C ARG A 282 -13.92 2.97 7.25
N SER A 283 -13.27 1.88 6.88
CA SER A 283 -11.84 1.82 6.57
C SER A 283 -11.57 2.05 5.08
N LEU A 284 -10.32 2.28 4.69
CA LEU A 284 -9.95 2.25 3.27
C LEU A 284 -10.21 0.89 2.63
N GLU A 285 -10.17 -0.21 3.42
CA GLU A 285 -10.56 -1.54 2.94
C GLU A 285 -12.02 -1.57 2.50
N ASP A 286 -12.90 -0.98 3.30
CA ASP A 286 -14.32 -0.88 2.96
C ASP A 286 -14.55 -0.05 1.69
N VAL A 287 -13.85 1.07 1.57
CA VAL A 287 -13.90 1.93 0.38
C VAL A 287 -13.41 1.20 -0.86
N PHE A 288 -12.28 0.50 -0.72
CA PHE A 288 -11.68 -0.24 -1.82
C PHE A 288 -12.60 -1.35 -2.33
N LEU A 289 -13.18 -2.14 -1.43
CA LEU A 289 -14.12 -3.21 -1.75
C LEU A 289 -15.38 -2.68 -2.43
N ASP A 290 -15.92 -1.57 -1.95
CA ASP A 290 -17.10 -0.94 -2.55
C ASP A 290 -16.84 -0.45 -3.98
N LEU A 291 -15.62 0.01 -4.27
CA LEU A 291 -15.24 0.56 -5.57
C LEU A 291 -14.79 -0.49 -6.58
N THR A 292 -14.15 -1.56 -6.14
CA THR A 292 -13.57 -2.59 -7.03
C THR A 292 -14.41 -3.85 -7.13
N GLY A 293 -15.27 -4.10 -6.15
CA GLY A 293 -16.10 -5.32 -6.09
C GLY A 293 -15.29 -6.61 -5.85
N GLU A 294 -14.00 -6.52 -5.55
CA GLU A 294 -13.10 -7.68 -5.44
C GLU A 294 -12.32 -7.71 -4.12
N LEU A 295 -12.33 -8.87 -3.47
CA LEU A 295 -11.62 -9.17 -2.21
C LEU A 295 -10.14 -9.59 -2.42
N HIS A 296 -9.49 -9.24 -3.51
CA HIS A 296 -8.17 -9.79 -3.88
C HIS A 296 -6.94 -9.15 -3.23
N LEU A 297 -7.08 -8.49 -2.07
CA LEU A 297 -5.93 -7.90 -1.37
C LEU A 297 -5.39 -8.73 -0.19
N THR A 298 -5.98 -9.91 0.12
CA THR A 298 -5.61 -10.68 1.33
C THR A 298 -4.89 -12.00 1.07
N ASP A 299 -4.65 -12.42 -0.17
CA ASP A 299 -3.97 -13.69 -0.45
C ASP A 299 -2.47 -13.49 -0.71
N GLY A 300 -1.72 -13.33 0.39
CA GLY A 300 -0.26 -13.35 0.44
C GLY A 300 0.30 -14.36 1.43
N VAL A 301 -0.47 -15.40 1.79
CA VAL A 301 0.05 -16.54 2.56
C VAL A 301 -0.15 -17.79 1.73
N GLU A 302 0.67 -17.96 0.69
CA GLU A 302 0.92 -19.30 0.16
C GLU A 302 1.86 -20.02 1.12
N HIS A 303 1.34 -21.06 1.73
CA HIS A 303 2.12 -22.10 2.41
C HIS A 303 3.03 -22.79 1.40
N VAL A 304 4.35 -22.65 1.55
CA VAL A 304 5.36 -23.67 1.18
C VAL A 304 6.28 -23.86 2.35
#